data_18f95dbcc85fdde2c31ffa0686c1ec60
#
_entry.id   18f95dbcc85fdde2c31ffa0686c1ec60
#
_cell.length_a   1.000
_cell.length_b   1.000
_cell.length_c   1.000
_cell.angle_alpha   90.00
_cell.angle_beta   90.00
_cell.angle_gamma   90.00
#
_symmetry.space_group_name_H-M   'P 1'
#
loop_
_entity.id
_entity.type
_entity.pdbx_description
1 polymer ?
#
loop_
_entity_poly.entity_id
_entity_poly.type
_entity_poly.pdbx_seq_one_letter_code
_entity_poly.pdbx_strand_id
1 'polypeptide(L)'
;MGKIIGIDLGTTNSVVAVMEGGEPTVIPTAEGGRLCPSVVAVNPKTGERMVGQIARRQAITNPENTIFSVKRLMGRKFNDPEVQKARKVLPYKIIEKENGDAWV
;
A
#
# COMPACT_ATOMS: atom_id res chain seq x y z
N MET A 1 13.52 -26.22 -7.51
CA MET A 1 13.47 -24.95 -8.24
C MET A 1 12.42 -24.04 -7.73
N GLY A 2 12.74 -22.75 -7.60
CA GLY A 2 11.77 -21.76 -7.16
C GLY A 2 10.80 -21.35 -8.26
N LYS A 3 9.65 -20.81 -7.89
CA LYS A 3 8.71 -20.21 -8.82
C LYS A 3 9.05 -18.74 -9.04
N ILE A 4 8.72 -18.24 -10.23
CA ILE A 4 8.88 -16.84 -10.57
C ILE A 4 7.55 -16.13 -10.27
N ILE A 5 7.60 -15.06 -9.49
CA ILE A 5 6.44 -14.25 -9.14
C ILE A 5 6.66 -12.84 -9.66
N GLY A 6 5.65 -12.30 -10.33
CA GLY A 6 5.64 -10.92 -10.76
C GLY A 6 4.67 -10.10 -9.92
N ILE A 7 5.09 -8.92 -9.49
CA ILE A 7 4.24 -8.03 -8.71
C ILE A 7 4.15 -6.69 -9.42
N ASP A 8 2.92 -6.26 -9.71
CA ASP A 8 2.64 -4.91 -10.20
C ASP A 8 2.10 -4.09 -9.04
N LEU A 9 2.95 -3.27 -8.46
CA LEU A 9 2.58 -2.42 -7.34
C LEU A 9 2.08 -1.08 -7.86
N GLY A 10 0.78 -0.98 -8.06
CA GLY A 10 0.15 0.25 -8.51
C GLY A 10 -0.17 1.21 -7.36
N THR A 11 -0.42 2.46 -7.70
CA THR A 11 -0.81 3.48 -6.70
C THR A 11 -2.15 3.14 -6.04
N THR A 12 -3.08 2.61 -6.82
CA THR A 12 -4.43 2.28 -6.35
C THR A 12 -4.62 0.79 -6.10
N ASN A 13 -4.11 -0.04 -7.00
CA ASN A 13 -4.27 -1.50 -6.93
C ASN A 13 -2.96 -2.20 -7.25
N SER A 14 -2.78 -3.36 -6.64
CA SER A 14 -1.64 -4.23 -6.88
C SER A 14 -2.11 -5.57 -7.44
N VAL A 15 -1.26 -6.20 -8.24
CA VAL A 15 -1.54 -7.50 -8.86
C VAL A 15 -0.33 -8.38 -8.68
N VAL A 16 -0.54 -9.66 -8.36
CA VAL A 16 0.51 -10.66 -8.27
C VAL A 16 0.22 -11.77 -9.25
N ALA A 17 1.21 -12.19 -9.98
CA ALA A 17 1.10 -13.31 -10.92
C ALA A 17 2.23 -14.30 -10.71
N VAL A 18 1.98 -15.55 -11.02
CA VAL A 18 2.96 -16.63 -10.95
C VAL A 18 3.09 -17.27 -12.32
N MET A 19 4.27 -17.75 -12.66
CA MET A 19 4.47 -18.48 -13.90
C MET A 19 3.99 -19.92 -13.73
N GLU A 20 3.04 -20.32 -14.56
CA GLU A 20 2.51 -21.68 -14.61
C GLU A 20 2.46 -22.15 -16.06
N GLY A 21 3.10 -23.29 -16.35
CA GLY A 21 3.09 -23.85 -17.69
C GLY A 21 3.63 -22.91 -18.77
N GLY A 22 4.59 -22.06 -18.43
CA GLY A 22 5.18 -21.12 -19.37
C GLY A 22 4.38 -19.82 -19.55
N GLU A 23 3.28 -19.64 -18.81
CA GLU A 23 2.43 -18.45 -18.89
C GLU A 23 2.21 -17.80 -17.53
N PRO A 24 2.12 -16.47 -17.46
CA PRO A 24 1.79 -15.80 -16.21
C PRO A 24 0.31 -15.97 -15.86
N THR A 25 0.05 -16.34 -14.61
CA THR A 25 -1.31 -16.52 -14.10
C THR A 25 -1.50 -15.63 -12.90
N VAL A 26 -2.52 -14.76 -12.92
CA VAL A 26 -2.82 -13.86 -11.81
C VAL A 26 -3.31 -14.68 -10.61
N ILE A 27 -2.72 -14.38 -9.45
CA ILE A 27 -3.11 -15.04 -8.20
C ILE A 27 -4.31 -14.28 -7.62
N PRO A 28 -5.44 -14.96 -7.35
CA PRO A 28 -6.59 -14.32 -6.71
C PRO A 28 -6.26 -13.87 -5.30
N THR A 29 -6.90 -12.77 -4.86
CA THR A 29 -6.78 -12.32 -3.48
C THR A 29 -7.58 -13.23 -2.54
N ALA A 30 -7.35 -13.08 -1.23
CA ALA A 30 -8.10 -13.84 -0.23
C ALA A 30 -9.61 -13.60 -0.31
N GLU A 31 -10.03 -12.49 -0.88
CA GLU A 31 -11.44 -12.12 -1.05
C GLU A 31 -12.01 -12.52 -2.42
N GLY A 32 -11.23 -13.24 -3.22
CA GLY A 32 -11.66 -13.77 -4.51
C GLY A 32 -11.44 -12.88 -5.71
N GLY A 33 -10.97 -11.65 -5.53
CA GLY A 33 -10.68 -10.73 -6.62
C GLY A 33 -9.28 -10.94 -7.20
N ARG A 34 -9.01 -10.29 -8.32
CA ARG A 34 -7.68 -10.32 -8.96
C ARG A 34 -6.87 -9.06 -8.66
N LEU A 35 -7.52 -7.99 -8.24
CA LEU A 35 -6.87 -6.76 -7.85
C LEU A 35 -6.87 -6.63 -6.33
N CYS A 36 -5.72 -6.33 -5.77
CA CYS A 36 -5.59 -6.05 -4.35
C CYS A 36 -5.44 -4.54 -4.19
N PRO A 37 -6.37 -3.85 -3.51
CA PRO A 37 -6.18 -2.44 -3.25
C PRO A 37 -4.85 -2.18 -2.55
N SER A 38 -4.11 -1.17 -3.01
CA SER A 38 -2.81 -0.82 -2.43
C SER A 38 -3.02 -0.02 -1.14
N VAL A 39 -3.62 -0.67 -0.15
CA VAL A 39 -3.99 -0.09 1.14
C VAL A 39 -3.55 -1.02 2.25
N VAL A 40 -2.90 -0.46 3.26
CA VAL A 40 -2.46 -1.20 4.45
C VAL A 40 -2.95 -0.44 5.68
N ALA A 41 -3.48 -1.16 6.64
CA ALA A 41 -3.96 -0.56 7.87
C ALA A 41 -3.51 -1.36 9.09
N VAL A 42 -3.50 -0.68 10.23
CA VAL A 42 -3.23 -1.30 11.53
C VAL A 42 -4.40 -0.99 12.45
N ASN A 43 -4.92 -2.03 13.11
CA ASN A 43 -5.92 -1.84 14.13
C ASN A 43 -5.22 -1.28 15.39
N PRO A 44 -5.54 -0.04 15.82
CA PRO A 44 -4.84 0.57 16.94
C PRO A 44 -5.08 -0.12 18.28
N LYS A 45 -6.15 -0.89 18.40
CA LYS A 45 -6.49 -1.60 19.64
C LYS A 45 -5.79 -2.95 19.76
N THR A 46 -5.65 -3.68 18.65
CA THR A 46 -5.11 -5.05 18.65
C THR A 46 -3.75 -5.16 18.01
N GLY A 47 -3.31 -4.17 17.23
CA GLY A 47 -2.08 -4.22 16.46
C GLY A 47 -2.18 -5.08 15.21
N GLU A 48 -3.37 -5.60 14.90
CA GLU A 48 -3.56 -6.42 13.70
C GLU A 48 -3.34 -5.61 12.43
N ARG A 49 -2.58 -6.18 11.49
CA ARG A 49 -2.34 -5.59 10.18
C ARG A 49 -3.38 -6.08 9.19
N MET A 50 -3.88 -5.15 8.39
CA MET A 50 -4.85 -5.43 7.33
C MET A 50 -4.28 -4.97 6.01
N VAL A 51 -4.56 -5.72 4.94
CA VAL A 51 -4.07 -5.41 3.60
C VAL A 51 -5.20 -5.57 2.61
N GLY A 52 -5.27 -4.66 1.63
CA GLY A 52 -6.21 -4.78 0.53
C GLY A 52 -7.61 -4.32 0.88
N GLN A 53 -8.59 -5.08 0.45
CA GLN A 53 -10.00 -4.68 0.57
C GLN A 53 -10.46 -4.51 2.01
N ILE A 54 -10.01 -5.38 2.90
CA ILE A 54 -10.37 -5.27 4.32
C ILE A 54 -9.80 -4.00 4.95
N ALA A 55 -8.58 -3.61 4.55
CA ALA A 55 -7.99 -2.36 5.00
C ALA A 55 -8.77 -1.16 4.46
N ARG A 56 -9.14 -1.21 3.19
CA ARG A 56 -9.88 -0.14 2.52
C ARG A 56 -11.26 0.07 3.13
N ARG A 57 -11.97 -1.02 3.47
CA ARG A 57 -13.32 -0.93 4.03
C ARG A 57 -13.37 -0.22 5.37
N GLN A 58 -12.37 -0.37 6.20
CA GLN A 58 -12.33 0.24 7.54
C GLN A 58 -11.66 1.62 7.54
N ALA A 59 -11.28 2.16 6.38
CA ALA A 59 -10.59 3.44 6.30
C ALA A 59 -11.41 4.60 6.90
N ILE A 60 -12.72 4.57 6.76
CA ILE A 60 -13.60 5.63 7.26
C ILE A 60 -13.53 5.71 8.79
N THR A 61 -13.42 4.56 9.46
CA THR A 61 -13.40 4.50 10.93
C THR A 61 -11.99 4.56 11.52
N ASN A 62 -10.95 4.43 10.68
CA ASN A 62 -9.57 4.38 11.13
C ASN A 62 -8.65 5.10 10.14
N PRO A 63 -8.92 6.38 9.82
CA PRO A 63 -8.18 7.08 8.77
C PRO A 63 -6.70 7.33 9.12
N GLU A 64 -6.39 7.52 10.41
CA GLU A 64 -5.03 7.82 10.84
C GLU A 64 -4.07 6.65 10.68
N ASN A 65 -4.58 5.43 10.69
CA ASN A 65 -3.78 4.20 10.61
C ASN A 65 -4.05 3.41 9.33
N THR A 66 -4.62 4.05 8.32
CA THR A 66 -4.90 3.44 7.02
C THR A 66 -4.06 4.15 5.96
N ILE A 67 -3.06 3.44 5.43
CA ILE A 67 -2.08 4.00 4.52
C ILE A 67 -2.43 3.61 3.08
N PHE A 68 -2.55 4.60 2.21
CA PHE A 68 -2.83 4.42 0.80
C PHE A 68 -2.10 5.49 -0.03
N SER A 69 -2.03 5.31 -1.33
CA SER A 69 -1.33 6.22 -2.25
C SER A 69 0.14 6.44 -1.86
N VAL A 70 0.72 5.51 -1.14
CA VAL A 70 2.09 5.63 -0.62
C VAL A 70 3.12 5.68 -1.74
N LYS A 71 2.79 5.17 -2.91
CA LYS A 71 3.68 5.20 -4.07
C LYS A 71 4.10 6.63 -4.44
N ARG A 72 3.24 7.61 -4.19
CA ARG A 72 3.55 9.02 -4.41
C ARG A 72 4.67 9.54 -3.52
N LEU A 73 4.91 8.86 -2.40
CA LEU A 73 5.90 9.26 -1.40
C LEU A 73 7.21 8.48 -1.52
N MET A 74 7.18 7.34 -2.22
CA MET A 74 8.33 6.45 -2.31
C MET A 74 9.51 7.13 -3.00
N GLY A 75 10.68 7.04 -2.37
CA GLY A 75 11.91 7.62 -2.90
C GLY A 75 12.00 9.14 -2.77
N ARG A 76 11.10 9.76 -2.03
CA ARG A 76 11.07 11.22 -1.88
C ARG A 76 11.54 11.68 -0.52
N LYS A 77 12.10 12.89 -0.49
CA LYS A 77 12.45 13.55 0.76
C LYS A 77 11.22 14.24 1.34
N PHE A 78 11.21 14.41 2.65
CA PHE A 78 10.08 15.03 3.35
C PHE A 78 9.76 16.44 2.82
N ASN A 79 10.76 17.23 2.51
CA ASN A 79 10.55 18.61 2.03
C ASN A 79 10.27 18.70 0.53
N ASP A 80 10.16 17.58 -0.19
CA ASP A 80 9.75 17.55 -1.60
C ASP A 80 8.37 18.22 -1.72
N PRO A 81 8.14 19.09 -2.73
CA PRO A 81 6.84 19.72 -2.93
C PRO A 81 5.66 18.74 -3.04
N GLU A 82 5.87 17.59 -3.66
CA GLU A 82 4.83 16.56 -3.75
C GLU A 82 4.46 15.99 -2.39
N VAL A 83 5.45 15.80 -1.51
CA VAL A 83 5.22 15.32 -0.15
C VAL A 83 4.46 16.38 0.66
N GLN A 84 4.82 17.64 0.51
CA GLN A 84 4.15 18.74 1.22
C GLN A 84 2.69 18.89 0.77
N LYS A 85 2.40 18.69 -0.52
CA LYS A 85 1.03 18.64 -1.02
C LYS A 85 0.26 17.46 -0.44
N ALA A 86 0.87 16.29 -0.40
CA ALA A 86 0.25 15.07 0.13
C ALA A 86 -0.13 15.23 1.60
N ARG A 87 0.70 15.87 2.39
CA ARG A 87 0.43 16.13 3.81
C ARG A 87 -0.87 16.89 4.05
N LYS A 88 -1.27 17.72 3.09
CA LYS A 88 -2.49 18.54 3.21
C LYS A 88 -3.75 17.77 2.90
N VAL A 89 -3.66 16.69 2.12
CA VAL A 89 -4.83 15.96 1.65
C VAL A 89 -4.96 14.55 2.19
N LEU A 90 -3.87 13.94 2.63
CA LEU A 90 -3.91 12.59 3.17
C LEU A 90 -4.27 12.59 4.65
N PRO A 91 -5.12 11.65 5.10
CA PRO A 91 -5.58 11.62 6.48
C PRO A 91 -4.57 11.05 7.47
N TYR A 92 -3.54 10.36 6.99
CA TYR A 92 -2.50 9.81 7.84
C TYR A 92 -1.30 10.75 7.91
N LYS A 93 -0.49 10.57 8.95
CA LYS A 93 0.66 11.43 9.21
C LYS A 93 1.86 11.03 8.38
N ILE A 94 2.53 12.00 7.78
CA ILE A 94 3.81 11.83 7.07
C ILE A 94 4.87 12.51 7.92
N ILE A 95 5.95 11.79 8.21
CA ILE A 95 7.03 12.30 9.09
C ILE A 95 8.35 12.36 8.35
N GLU A 96 9.28 13.13 8.89
CA GLU A 96 10.64 13.25 8.40
C GLU A 96 11.55 12.36 9.24
N LYS A 97 12.34 11.51 8.59
CA LYS A 97 13.37 10.71 9.25
C LYS A 97 14.68 11.48 9.32
N GLU A 98 15.64 10.98 10.10
CA GLU A 98 16.93 11.63 10.35
C GLU A 98 17.68 12.01 9.07
N ASN A 99 17.57 11.20 8.02
CA ASN A 99 18.21 11.45 6.74
C ASN A 99 17.37 12.35 5.81
N GLY A 100 16.25 12.87 6.29
CA GLY A 100 15.36 13.72 5.51
C GLY A 100 14.34 12.99 4.65
N ASP A 101 14.27 11.66 4.71
CA ASP A 101 13.30 10.90 3.94
C ASP A 101 11.88 11.04 4.49
N ALA A 102 10.89 10.99 3.58
CA ALA A 102 9.48 10.95 3.96
C ALA A 102 9.10 9.52 4.40
N TRP A 103 8.47 9.42 5.57
CA TRP A 103 7.99 8.16 6.14
C TRP A 103 6.54 8.31 6.60
N VAL A 104 5.86 7.19 6.67
CA VAL A 104 4.48 7.12 7.17
C VAL A 104 4.36 6.30 8.44
#